data_652d5e6a07e18fa6e5f72f5f0bc5c925
#
_entry.id   652d5e6a07e18fa6e5f72f5f0bc5c925
#
_cell.length_a   1.000
_cell.length_b   1.000
_cell.length_c   1.000
_cell.angle_alpha   90.00
_cell.angle_beta   90.00
_cell.angle_gamma   90.00
#
_symmetry.space_group_name_H-M   'P 1'
#
loop_
_entity.id
_entity.type
_entity.pdbx_description
1 polymer ?
#
loop_
_entity_poly.entity_id
_entity_poly.type
_entity_poly.pdbx_seq_one_letter_code
_entity_poly.pdbx_strand_id
1 'polypeptide(L)'
;MAALATGGWTPSDGATSFQRKVPASSRLAAIAGTRPSVRHGQLLLSSGLPSLDCVLGGGLAVGTLLLIEEDKYGIYSNLLFKYFLAEGIVCGHNLFVASAKEDPADILKELPAPLFDDVHKKQVDEKETAIKSKQESQESMKIAWRYQNLPRIEVSPAASARFGHYYDGSKTVSPELLQSTKWHRFFLPEEKSLHPEIKTCNMTCGYTRLLQSIQRIIYQEGFDGSYPQKKQKNILRIGIQSLGSVLWGDDICCADNPEDIYSLTKFLYVLRGLLRMSLSACIITVPAHLIQNKAIMERVTNLSDTVVGLESFIGSERETNPLYKDYQGLIHVHQIPRLNSLICDVSGTKDLAFRLKRKLFTIERLHLPPDLSDTVSRSSKQDLAESTKLLSSGCGAMAIGKKHLDF
;
A
#
# COMPACT_ATOMS: atom_id res chain seq x y z
N MET A 1 -11.81 51.83 -63.80
CA MET A 1 -12.28 50.47 -64.05
C MET A 1 -12.02 49.64 -62.81
N ALA A 2 -13.06 49.40 -62.03
CA ALA A 2 -12.98 48.66 -60.76
C ALA A 2 -13.45 47.22 -60.98
N ALA A 3 -12.65 46.26 -60.58
CA ALA A 3 -13.03 44.88 -60.63
C ALA A 3 -13.52 44.45 -59.23
N LEU A 4 -14.76 44.03 -59.15
CA LEU A 4 -15.42 43.46 -57.99
C LEU A 4 -14.91 42.06 -57.74
N ALA A 5 -14.34 41.82 -56.54
CA ALA A 5 -14.02 40.50 -56.03
C ALA A 5 -15.21 39.97 -55.22
N THR A 6 -15.77 38.86 -55.66
CA THR A 6 -16.83 38.12 -55.00
C THR A 6 -16.24 37.28 -53.89
N GLY A 7 -16.53 37.63 -52.64
CA GLY A 7 -16.15 36.85 -51.48
C GLY A 7 -17.10 35.65 -51.30
N GLY A 8 -16.51 34.45 -51.38
CA GLY A 8 -17.22 33.20 -51.06
C GLY A 8 -17.31 33.02 -49.53
N TRP A 9 -18.50 32.90 -49.03
CA TRP A 9 -18.79 32.50 -47.65
C TRP A 9 -18.51 31.00 -47.51
N THR A 10 -17.57 30.64 -46.66
CA THR A 10 -17.44 29.27 -46.15
C THR A 10 -18.27 29.14 -44.89
N PRO A 11 -19.08 28.07 -44.72
CA PRO A 11 -19.86 27.90 -43.51
C PRO A 11 -18.92 27.56 -42.35
N SER A 12 -19.05 28.30 -41.24
CA SER A 12 -18.40 28.02 -39.99
C SER A 12 -18.87 26.69 -39.44
N ASP A 13 -17.94 25.75 -39.25
CA ASP A 13 -18.16 24.50 -38.54
C ASP A 13 -18.74 24.79 -37.15
N GLY A 14 -19.97 24.36 -36.92
CA GLY A 14 -20.65 24.47 -35.64
C GLY A 14 -19.86 23.78 -34.54
N ALA A 15 -19.51 24.56 -33.53
CA ALA A 15 -18.90 24.03 -32.30
C ALA A 15 -19.91 23.12 -31.60
N THR A 16 -19.80 21.82 -31.81
CA THR A 16 -20.49 20.83 -31.00
C THR A 16 -19.75 20.68 -29.68
N SER A 17 -20.48 20.62 -28.55
CA SER A 17 -19.96 20.47 -27.21
C SER A 17 -19.25 19.13 -26.95
N PHE A 18 -19.06 18.30 -27.95
CA PHE A 18 -18.27 17.07 -27.87
C PHE A 18 -16.81 17.37 -28.16
N GLN A 19 -15.98 17.30 -27.12
CA GLN A 19 -14.54 17.33 -27.29
C GLN A 19 -14.13 16.22 -28.25
N ARG A 20 -13.46 16.57 -29.33
CA ARG A 20 -12.81 15.61 -30.24
C ARG A 20 -11.92 14.69 -29.44
N LYS A 21 -12.14 13.40 -29.53
CA LYS A 21 -11.21 12.40 -28.97
C LYS A 21 -9.82 12.67 -29.55
N VAL A 22 -8.91 13.13 -28.69
CA VAL A 22 -7.51 13.33 -29.07
C VAL A 22 -6.95 11.99 -29.53
N PRO A 23 -6.26 11.91 -30.68
CA PRO A 23 -5.71 10.65 -31.20
C PRO A 23 -4.82 9.98 -30.15
N ALA A 24 -4.80 8.65 -30.14
CA ALA A 24 -4.11 7.83 -29.15
C ALA A 24 -2.58 8.13 -29.01
N SER A 25 -1.98 8.77 -30.02
CA SER A 25 -0.57 9.19 -30.03
C SER A 25 -0.23 10.35 -29.08
N SER A 26 -1.21 11.08 -28.58
CA SER A 26 -1.02 12.21 -27.64
C SER A 26 -1.33 11.85 -26.18
N ARG A 27 -1.71 10.60 -25.88
CA ARG A 27 -1.80 10.14 -24.51
C ARG A 27 -0.39 10.08 -23.93
N LEU A 28 -0.16 10.84 -22.88
CA LEU A 28 1.05 10.68 -22.06
C LEU A 28 1.29 9.20 -21.84
N ALA A 29 2.45 8.69 -22.26
CA ALA A 29 2.79 7.29 -22.09
C ALA A 29 2.57 6.93 -20.61
N ALA A 30 1.64 6.03 -20.33
CA ALA A 30 1.34 5.62 -18.98
C ALA A 30 2.56 4.90 -18.41
N ILE A 31 3.00 5.25 -17.22
CA ILE A 31 4.05 4.51 -16.52
C ILE A 31 3.44 3.18 -16.09
N ALA A 32 4.12 2.06 -16.38
CA ALA A 32 3.63 0.74 -16.00
C ALA A 32 3.36 0.67 -14.48
N GLY A 33 2.34 -0.10 -14.06
CA GLY A 33 1.97 -0.26 -12.66
C GLY A 33 1.44 0.99 -11.97
N THR A 34 1.09 2.04 -12.73
CA THR A 34 0.52 3.27 -12.19
C THR A 34 -0.87 3.54 -12.76
N ARG A 35 -1.67 4.29 -12.02
CA ARG A 35 -2.97 4.77 -12.46
C ARG A 35 -3.24 6.20 -11.96
N PRO A 36 -3.94 7.04 -12.72
CA PRO A 36 -4.37 8.34 -12.21
C PRO A 36 -5.47 8.15 -11.15
N SER A 37 -5.41 8.92 -10.08
CA SER A 37 -6.50 9.01 -9.12
C SER A 37 -7.69 9.72 -9.75
N VAL A 38 -8.88 9.13 -9.62
CA VAL A 38 -10.13 9.73 -10.11
C VAL A 38 -10.51 10.96 -9.29
N ARG A 39 -10.19 10.97 -8.00
CA ARG A 39 -10.59 12.04 -7.06
C ARG A 39 -9.64 13.24 -7.07
N HIS A 40 -8.33 13.00 -7.19
CA HIS A 40 -7.32 14.03 -6.92
C HIS A 40 -6.38 14.31 -8.10
N GLY A 41 -6.54 13.62 -9.22
CA GLY A 41 -5.68 13.75 -10.39
C GLY A 41 -4.22 13.34 -10.16
N GLN A 42 -3.90 12.74 -9.02
CA GLN A 42 -2.55 12.29 -8.68
C GLN A 42 -2.25 10.93 -9.29
N LEU A 43 -0.98 10.67 -9.54
CA LEU A 43 -0.51 9.38 -9.99
C LEU A 43 -0.40 8.44 -8.79
N LEU A 44 -1.12 7.32 -8.83
CA LEU A 44 -1.10 6.30 -7.82
C LEU A 44 -0.28 5.09 -8.28
N LEU A 45 0.36 4.43 -7.34
CA LEU A 45 1.01 3.13 -7.50
C LEU A 45 0.51 2.16 -6.44
N SER A 46 0.59 0.87 -6.75
CA SER A 46 0.18 -0.17 -5.80
C SER A 46 1.21 -0.35 -4.69
N SER A 47 0.75 -0.58 -3.48
CA SER A 47 1.58 -1.01 -2.35
C SER A 47 2.13 -2.44 -2.52
N GLY A 48 1.67 -3.18 -3.54
CA GLY A 48 1.93 -4.61 -3.72
C GLY A 48 0.90 -5.51 -3.01
N LEU A 49 -0.08 -4.89 -2.37
CA LEU A 49 -1.17 -5.59 -1.71
C LEU A 49 -2.51 -4.94 -2.08
N PRO A 50 -3.28 -5.51 -3.03
CA PRO A 50 -4.52 -4.92 -3.51
C PRO A 50 -5.56 -4.62 -2.41
N SER A 51 -5.61 -5.44 -1.35
CA SER A 51 -6.48 -5.20 -0.20
C SER A 51 -6.07 -3.97 0.60
N LEU A 52 -4.77 -3.71 0.76
CA LEU A 52 -4.26 -2.48 1.37
C LEU A 52 -4.53 -1.26 0.48
N ASP A 53 -4.31 -1.40 -0.82
CA ASP A 53 -4.60 -0.33 -1.78
C ASP A 53 -6.07 0.12 -1.71
N CYS A 54 -7.02 -0.83 -1.56
CA CYS A 54 -8.43 -0.51 -1.37
C CYS A 54 -8.68 0.30 -0.08
N VAL A 55 -8.03 -0.08 1.01
CA VAL A 55 -8.14 0.61 2.31
C VAL A 55 -7.56 2.03 2.25
N LEU A 56 -6.47 2.20 1.50
CA LEU A 56 -5.80 3.50 1.30
C LEU A 56 -6.46 4.41 0.26
N GLY A 57 -7.62 4.03 -0.27
CA GLY A 57 -8.35 4.84 -1.26
C GLY A 57 -7.86 4.68 -2.70
N GLY A 58 -7.15 3.60 -2.98
CA GLY A 58 -6.74 3.23 -4.33
C GLY A 58 -5.25 3.06 -4.57
N GLY A 59 -4.43 3.08 -3.54
CA GLY A 59 -2.98 2.92 -3.61
C GLY A 59 -2.20 4.10 -3.05
N LEU A 60 -0.90 4.10 -3.26
CA LEU A 60 0.02 5.11 -2.77
C LEU A 60 0.22 6.20 -3.81
N ALA A 61 0.10 7.46 -3.43
CA ALA A 61 0.41 8.56 -4.33
C ALA A 61 1.92 8.71 -4.52
N VAL A 62 2.34 9.03 -5.75
CA VAL A 62 3.72 9.41 -6.05
C VAL A 62 4.08 10.67 -5.26
N GLY A 63 5.29 10.73 -4.74
CA GLY A 63 5.77 11.81 -3.88
C GLY A 63 5.37 11.66 -2.42
N THR A 64 4.89 10.48 -1.98
CA THR A 64 4.43 10.26 -0.60
C THR A 64 5.22 9.19 0.13
N LEU A 65 5.13 9.26 1.46
CA LEU A 65 5.76 8.37 2.42
C LEU A 65 4.70 7.52 3.10
N LEU A 66 4.82 6.19 2.97
CA LEU A 66 4.09 5.19 3.76
C LEU A 66 4.97 4.75 4.94
N LEU A 67 4.49 4.96 6.14
CA LEU A 67 5.06 4.44 7.37
C LEU A 67 4.31 3.19 7.80
N ILE A 68 5.04 2.12 8.10
CA ILE A 68 4.52 0.91 8.72
C ILE A 68 5.09 0.81 10.13
N GLU A 69 4.23 0.87 11.12
CA GLU A 69 4.59 0.51 12.49
C GLU A 69 4.71 -1.01 12.59
N GLU A 70 5.89 -1.47 12.96
CA GLU A 70 6.22 -2.91 12.96
C GLU A 70 5.42 -3.65 14.03
N ASP A 71 4.98 -4.85 13.68
CA ASP A 71 4.50 -5.84 14.62
C ASP A 71 5.63 -6.31 15.54
N LYS A 72 5.29 -6.80 16.72
CA LYS A 72 6.24 -7.17 17.78
C LYS A 72 7.45 -8.00 17.30
N TYR A 73 7.24 -8.87 16.34
CA TYR A 73 8.30 -9.75 15.81
C TYR A 73 8.80 -9.33 14.42
N GLY A 74 8.23 -8.29 13.83
CA GLY A 74 8.61 -7.79 12.51
C GLY A 74 8.30 -8.74 11.35
N ILE A 75 7.43 -9.74 11.56
CA ILE A 75 7.12 -10.77 10.55
C ILE A 75 6.23 -10.19 9.44
N TYR A 76 5.13 -9.59 9.85
CA TYR A 76 4.12 -9.09 8.90
C TYR A 76 4.52 -7.74 8.29
N SER A 77 5.22 -6.91 9.05
CA SER A 77 5.78 -5.66 8.53
C SER A 77 6.84 -5.90 7.45
N ASN A 78 7.73 -6.90 7.65
CA ASN A 78 8.67 -7.34 6.63
C ASN A 78 7.96 -7.91 5.39
N LEU A 79 6.86 -8.62 5.57
CA LEU A 79 6.08 -9.14 4.45
C LEU A 79 5.48 -8.02 3.61
N LEU A 80 4.87 -7.01 4.24
CA LEU A 80 4.35 -5.83 3.54
C LEU A 80 5.47 -5.05 2.82
N PHE A 81 6.61 -4.92 3.45
CA PHE A 81 7.80 -4.32 2.86
C PHE A 81 8.25 -5.07 1.60
N LYS A 82 8.32 -6.41 1.67
CA LYS A 82 8.66 -7.26 0.53
C LYS A 82 7.63 -7.19 -0.60
N TYR A 83 6.33 -7.10 -0.30
CA TYR A 83 5.29 -6.92 -1.33
C TYR A 83 5.47 -5.60 -2.10
N PHE A 84 5.79 -4.51 -1.40
CA PHE A 84 6.04 -3.23 -2.05
C PHE A 84 7.23 -3.29 -3.03
N LEU A 85 8.30 -3.97 -2.66
CA LEU A 85 9.48 -4.15 -3.51
C LEU A 85 9.19 -5.09 -4.68
N ALA A 86 8.50 -6.22 -4.43
CA ALA A 86 8.12 -7.18 -5.46
C ALA A 86 7.24 -6.56 -6.54
N GLU A 87 6.28 -5.72 -6.16
CA GLU A 87 5.46 -4.96 -7.09
C GLU A 87 6.31 -4.01 -7.95
N GLY A 88 7.37 -3.43 -7.38
CA GLY A 88 8.32 -2.62 -8.13
C GLY A 88 9.04 -3.42 -9.22
N ILE A 89 9.48 -4.62 -8.92
CA ILE A 89 10.15 -5.51 -9.89
C ILE A 89 9.19 -5.89 -11.02
N VAL A 90 7.97 -6.31 -10.67
CA VAL A 90 6.97 -6.74 -11.66
C VAL A 90 6.55 -5.61 -12.60
N CYS A 91 6.48 -4.38 -12.09
CA CYS A 91 6.16 -3.19 -12.88
C CYS A 91 7.37 -2.60 -13.62
N GLY A 92 8.60 -3.12 -13.41
CA GLY A 92 9.83 -2.59 -13.99
C GLY A 92 10.25 -1.24 -13.41
N HIS A 93 9.85 -0.93 -12.17
CA HIS A 93 10.27 0.28 -11.46
C HIS A 93 11.70 0.16 -10.96
N ASN A 94 12.41 1.30 -10.84
CA ASN A 94 13.69 1.31 -10.16
C ASN A 94 13.50 1.17 -8.65
N LEU A 95 14.38 0.43 -7.99
CA LEU A 95 14.33 0.21 -6.56
C LEU A 95 15.53 0.85 -5.86
N PHE A 96 15.29 1.40 -4.67
CA PHE A 96 16.31 1.73 -3.70
C PHE A 96 15.97 1.04 -2.39
N VAL A 97 16.83 0.15 -1.91
CA VAL A 97 16.58 -0.63 -0.70
C VAL A 97 17.66 -0.32 0.32
N ALA A 98 17.23 0.12 1.50
CA ALA A 98 18.10 0.47 2.61
C ALA A 98 17.79 -0.36 3.85
N SER A 99 18.83 -0.91 4.46
CA SER A 99 18.75 -1.65 5.71
C SER A 99 20.00 -1.46 6.56
N ALA A 100 19.85 -1.56 7.87
CA ALA A 100 20.94 -1.65 8.83
C ALA A 100 21.10 -3.05 9.39
N LYS A 101 20.10 -3.93 9.17
CA LYS A 101 20.03 -5.28 9.75
C LYS A 101 20.45 -6.36 8.76
N GLU A 102 19.85 -6.36 7.59
CA GLU A 102 20.01 -7.40 6.56
C GLU A 102 20.60 -6.79 5.30
N ASP A 103 21.42 -7.54 4.55
CA ASP A 103 21.88 -7.04 3.25
C ASP A 103 20.67 -6.89 2.31
N PRO A 104 20.47 -5.71 1.71
CA PRO A 104 19.43 -5.51 0.71
C PRO A 104 19.43 -6.51 -0.43
N ALA A 105 20.59 -7.07 -0.79
CA ALA A 105 20.69 -8.11 -1.80
C ALA A 105 19.99 -9.41 -1.37
N ASP A 106 20.06 -9.77 -0.10
CA ASP A 106 19.38 -10.96 0.42
C ASP A 106 17.87 -10.72 0.57
N ILE A 107 17.47 -9.51 1.00
CA ILE A 107 16.05 -9.13 1.01
C ILE A 107 15.43 -9.30 -0.38
N LEU A 108 16.14 -8.89 -1.44
CA LEU A 108 15.63 -9.01 -2.82
C LEU A 108 15.54 -10.44 -3.32
N LYS A 109 16.42 -11.36 -2.88
CA LYS A 109 16.34 -12.79 -3.19
C LYS A 109 15.12 -13.48 -2.59
N GLU A 110 14.63 -12.96 -1.46
CA GLU A 110 13.50 -13.50 -0.71
C GLU A 110 12.14 -12.88 -1.08
N LEU A 111 12.10 -12.04 -2.12
CA LEU A 111 10.84 -11.43 -2.54
C LEU A 111 9.85 -12.47 -3.04
N PRO A 112 8.55 -12.35 -2.69
CA PRO A 112 7.53 -13.30 -3.11
C PRO A 112 7.28 -13.23 -4.62
N ALA A 113 7.03 -14.39 -5.23
CA ALA A 113 6.76 -14.50 -6.66
C ALA A 113 5.37 -13.98 -7.02
N PRO A 114 5.23 -13.23 -8.13
CA PRO A 114 3.92 -12.79 -8.58
C PRO A 114 3.08 -13.99 -9.05
N LEU A 115 1.78 -13.95 -8.72
CA LEU A 115 0.77 -14.83 -9.30
C LEU A 115 0.30 -14.18 -10.61
N PHE A 116 0.90 -14.60 -11.71
CA PHE A 116 0.31 -14.31 -13.02
C PHE A 116 -0.90 -15.22 -13.19
N ASP A 117 -2.07 -14.64 -13.48
CA ASP A 117 -3.28 -15.42 -13.77
C ASP A 117 -2.94 -16.43 -14.87
N ASP A 118 -3.01 -17.73 -14.57
CA ASP A 118 -2.72 -18.86 -15.45
C ASP A 118 -3.75 -18.99 -16.60
N VAL A 119 -4.31 -17.89 -17.07
CA VAL A 119 -5.23 -17.85 -18.22
C VAL A 119 -4.53 -18.39 -19.48
N HIS A 120 -3.19 -18.25 -19.55
CA HIS A 120 -2.41 -18.79 -20.67
C HIS A 120 -2.11 -20.28 -20.56
N LYS A 121 -1.99 -20.86 -19.35
CA LYS A 121 -1.78 -22.31 -19.20
C LYS A 121 -3.02 -23.12 -19.57
N LYS A 122 -4.20 -22.66 -19.17
CA LYS A 122 -5.45 -23.32 -19.58
C LYS A 122 -5.65 -23.34 -21.09
N GLN A 123 -5.19 -22.30 -21.82
CA GLN A 123 -5.30 -22.28 -23.28
C GLN A 123 -4.27 -23.19 -23.99
N VAL A 124 -3.13 -23.49 -23.37
CA VAL A 124 -2.14 -24.42 -23.91
C VAL A 124 -2.59 -25.88 -23.65
N ASP A 125 -3.05 -26.17 -22.43
CA ASP A 125 -3.58 -27.49 -22.07
C ASP A 125 -4.88 -27.81 -22.82
N GLU A 126 -5.76 -26.84 -23.09
CA GLU A 126 -6.92 -27.00 -23.93
C GLU A 126 -6.56 -27.18 -25.40
N LYS A 127 -5.43 -26.67 -25.89
CA LYS A 127 -4.97 -26.94 -27.25
C LYS A 127 -4.32 -28.31 -27.40
N GLU A 128 -3.61 -28.82 -26.39
CA GLU A 128 -3.06 -30.18 -26.43
C GLU A 128 -4.14 -31.24 -26.25
N THR A 129 -5.21 -30.99 -25.48
CA THR A 129 -6.37 -31.83 -25.37
C THR A 129 -7.29 -31.75 -26.62
N ALA A 130 -7.37 -30.58 -27.27
CA ALA A 130 -8.17 -30.42 -28.51
C ALA A 130 -7.56 -31.07 -29.74
N ILE A 131 -6.29 -31.43 -29.73
CA ILE A 131 -5.65 -32.23 -30.81
C ILE A 131 -5.98 -33.73 -30.70
N LYS A 132 -6.36 -34.19 -29.50
CA LYS A 132 -6.74 -35.59 -29.25
C LYS A 132 -8.23 -35.92 -29.37
N SER A 133 -9.10 -34.91 -29.50
CA SER A 133 -10.56 -35.11 -29.59
C SER A 133 -11.21 -34.48 -30.83
N LYS A 134 -10.59 -34.67 -32.01
CA LYS A 134 -11.25 -34.39 -33.30
C LYS A 134 -12.09 -35.57 -33.74
N GLN A 135 -13.07 -35.95 -32.98
CA GLN A 135 -14.27 -36.62 -33.40
C GLN A 135 -15.34 -36.41 -32.31
N GLU A 136 -16.43 -35.83 -32.76
CA GLU A 136 -17.73 -35.65 -32.08
C GLU A 136 -18.04 -34.28 -31.49
N SER A 137 -19.13 -33.81 -32.12
CA SER A 137 -20.15 -32.81 -31.75
C SER A 137 -19.83 -31.33 -32.00
N GLN A 138 -20.40 -30.93 -33.17
CA GLN A 138 -20.89 -29.58 -33.47
C GLN A 138 -21.91 -29.15 -32.40
N GLU A 139 -21.67 -28.02 -31.86
CA GLU A 139 -22.55 -26.93 -31.41
C GLU A 139 -21.94 -26.16 -30.25
N SER A 140 -20.91 -25.38 -30.53
CA SER A 140 -20.53 -24.30 -29.63
C SER A 140 -20.95 -22.98 -30.28
N MET A 141 -21.82 -22.26 -29.61
CA MET A 141 -22.35 -20.96 -29.99
C MET A 141 -21.21 -19.98 -30.37
N LYS A 142 -21.14 -19.60 -31.64
CA LYS A 142 -20.24 -18.56 -32.14
C LYS A 142 -20.74 -17.19 -31.71
N ILE A 143 -20.40 -16.79 -30.49
CA ILE A 143 -20.55 -15.39 -30.10
C ILE A 143 -19.20 -14.74 -30.29
N ALA A 144 -19.19 -13.70 -31.16
CA ALA A 144 -18.14 -12.71 -31.35
C ALA A 144 -17.06 -12.96 -32.39
N TRP A 145 -17.46 -13.06 -33.66
CA TRP A 145 -16.54 -12.85 -34.79
C TRP A 145 -15.85 -11.48 -34.81
N ARG A 146 -16.39 -10.48 -34.08
CA ARG A 146 -15.80 -9.13 -33.95
C ARG A 146 -14.50 -9.08 -33.16
N TYR A 147 -14.20 -10.08 -32.36
CA TYR A 147 -13.02 -10.09 -31.50
C TYR A 147 -11.87 -10.99 -32.00
N GLN A 148 -12.08 -11.70 -33.10
CA GLN A 148 -11.07 -12.60 -33.67
C GLN A 148 -9.91 -11.89 -34.36
N ASN A 149 -10.08 -10.62 -34.76
CA ASN A 149 -9.08 -9.83 -35.49
C ASN A 149 -8.45 -8.71 -34.65
N LEU A 150 -8.60 -8.72 -33.32
CA LEU A 150 -7.83 -7.82 -32.48
C LEU A 150 -6.37 -8.29 -32.48
N PRO A 151 -5.40 -7.38 -32.80
CA PRO A 151 -4.00 -7.72 -32.73
C PRO A 151 -3.69 -8.24 -31.32
N ARG A 152 -3.18 -9.46 -31.22
CA ARG A 152 -2.64 -9.98 -29.97
C ARG A 152 -1.45 -9.09 -29.61
N ILE A 153 -1.62 -8.28 -28.58
CA ILE A 153 -0.51 -7.58 -27.98
C ILE A 153 0.36 -8.65 -27.33
N GLU A 154 1.44 -9.01 -27.99
CA GLU A 154 2.50 -9.80 -27.38
C GLU A 154 3.08 -8.94 -26.25
N VAL A 155 2.61 -9.20 -25.03
CA VAL A 155 3.18 -8.59 -23.84
C VAL A 155 4.54 -9.24 -23.67
N SER A 156 5.59 -8.48 -23.97
CA SER A 156 6.96 -8.84 -23.62
C SER A 156 6.98 -9.20 -22.12
N PRO A 157 7.66 -10.30 -21.70
CA PRO A 157 7.64 -10.76 -20.31
C PRO A 157 8.27 -9.80 -19.30
N ALA A 158 8.70 -8.62 -19.73
CA ALA A 158 9.55 -7.75 -18.95
C ALA A 158 8.84 -6.76 -18.02
N ALA A 159 7.56 -6.44 -18.21
CA ALA A 159 6.83 -5.56 -17.26
C ALA A 159 5.31 -5.69 -17.45
N SER A 160 4.58 -5.85 -16.36
CA SER A 160 3.11 -5.88 -16.38
C SER A 160 2.55 -4.46 -16.34
N ALA A 161 1.64 -4.14 -17.25
CA ALA A 161 0.89 -2.87 -17.24
C ALA A 161 -0.27 -2.88 -16.22
N ARG A 162 -0.52 -3.99 -15.55
CA ARG A 162 -1.59 -4.15 -14.56
C ARG A 162 -1.27 -3.35 -13.31
N PHE A 163 -2.29 -2.79 -12.67
CA PHE A 163 -2.18 -2.12 -11.38
C PHE A 163 -2.48 -3.10 -10.25
N GLY A 164 -1.47 -3.41 -9.44
CA GLY A 164 -1.56 -4.33 -8.30
C GLY A 164 -1.58 -5.81 -8.70
N HIS A 165 -0.67 -6.57 -8.16
CA HIS A 165 -0.53 -8.01 -8.38
C HIS A 165 -0.76 -8.75 -7.07
N TYR A 166 -1.07 -10.04 -7.18
CA TYR A 166 -1.08 -10.98 -6.06
C TYR A 166 0.24 -11.75 -6.04
N TYR A 167 0.69 -12.11 -4.85
CA TYR A 167 1.98 -12.75 -4.64
C TYR A 167 1.83 -14.07 -3.89
N ASP A 168 2.58 -15.07 -4.31
CA ASP A 168 2.71 -16.36 -3.61
C ASP A 168 3.88 -16.29 -2.63
N GLY A 169 3.58 -16.18 -1.33
CA GLY A 169 4.60 -16.12 -0.28
C GLY A 169 5.41 -17.41 -0.10
N SER A 170 5.05 -18.51 -0.78
CA SER A 170 5.81 -19.78 -0.74
C SER A 170 6.86 -19.90 -1.85
N LYS A 171 6.90 -18.98 -2.78
CA LYS A 171 7.84 -18.94 -3.91
C LYS A 171 8.56 -17.61 -3.97
N THR A 172 9.80 -17.62 -4.42
CA THR A 172 10.58 -16.42 -4.63
C THR A 172 10.53 -15.95 -6.08
N VAL A 173 10.74 -14.64 -6.29
CA VAL A 173 10.85 -14.01 -7.61
C VAL A 173 11.94 -14.71 -8.42
N SER A 174 11.68 -14.91 -9.73
CA SER A 174 12.69 -15.50 -10.62
C SER A 174 13.93 -14.60 -10.74
N PRO A 175 15.13 -15.20 -10.78
CA PRO A 175 16.37 -14.43 -10.92
C PRO A 175 16.42 -13.55 -12.19
N GLU A 176 15.74 -13.96 -13.25
CA GLU A 176 15.67 -13.24 -14.52
C GLU A 176 14.95 -11.89 -14.37
N LEU A 177 13.83 -11.87 -13.64
CA LEU A 177 13.10 -10.63 -13.34
C LEU A 177 13.93 -9.69 -12.46
N LEU A 178 14.65 -10.24 -11.49
CA LEU A 178 15.52 -9.45 -10.63
C LEU A 178 16.69 -8.82 -11.42
N GLN A 179 17.30 -9.56 -12.35
CA GLN A 179 18.39 -9.06 -13.20
C GLN A 179 17.93 -7.99 -14.19
N SER A 180 16.67 -8.04 -14.64
CA SER A 180 16.12 -7.03 -15.55
C SER A 180 15.79 -5.71 -14.88
N THR A 181 15.68 -5.70 -13.54
CA THR A 181 15.29 -4.53 -12.76
C THR A 181 16.52 -3.77 -12.28
N LYS A 182 16.51 -2.45 -12.45
CA LYS A 182 17.55 -1.59 -11.90
C LYS A 182 17.29 -1.32 -10.43
N TRP A 183 18.25 -1.66 -9.58
CA TRP A 183 18.12 -1.43 -8.15
C TRP A 183 19.42 -0.92 -7.55
N HIS A 184 19.28 -0.17 -6.45
CA HIS A 184 20.36 0.41 -5.68
C HIS A 184 20.27 -0.09 -4.24
N ARG A 185 21.41 -0.39 -3.65
CA ARG A 185 21.49 -0.85 -2.27
C ARG A 185 22.11 0.21 -1.39
N PHE A 186 21.68 0.22 -0.14
CA PHE A 186 22.31 0.93 0.94
C PHE A 186 22.35 0.01 2.17
N PHE A 187 23.53 -0.44 2.53
CA PHE A 187 23.74 -1.28 3.70
C PHE A 187 24.61 -0.53 4.71
N LEU A 188 24.01 -0.10 5.82
CA LEU A 188 24.66 0.79 6.77
C LEU A 188 25.98 0.27 7.35
N PRO A 189 26.13 -1.03 7.70
CA PRO A 189 27.40 -1.58 8.18
C PRO A 189 28.57 -1.40 7.19
N GLU A 190 28.33 -1.57 5.89
CA GLU A 190 29.37 -1.34 4.87
C GLU A 190 29.70 0.14 4.71
N GLU A 191 28.70 1.01 4.71
CA GLU A 191 28.91 2.45 4.61
C GLU A 191 29.71 3.03 5.78
N LYS A 192 29.55 2.48 6.98
CA LYS A 192 30.35 2.85 8.16
C LYS A 192 31.84 2.50 7.99
N SER A 193 32.14 1.39 7.31
CA SER A 193 33.52 0.93 7.11
C SER A 193 34.27 1.73 6.04
N LEU A 194 33.55 2.25 5.03
CA LEU A 194 34.15 2.93 3.88
C LEU A 194 34.49 4.41 4.15
N HIS A 195 33.77 5.06 5.05
CA HIS A 195 33.95 6.49 5.34
C HIS A 195 33.96 6.76 6.83
N PRO A 196 35.10 7.14 7.45
CA PRO A 196 35.16 7.57 8.84
C PRO A 196 34.33 8.85 9.06
N GLU A 197 33.85 9.01 10.28
CA GLU A 197 32.87 10.01 10.69
C GLU A 197 33.25 11.45 10.34
N ILE A 198 32.44 12.09 9.52
CA ILE A 198 32.45 13.54 9.34
C ILE A 198 31.25 14.09 10.14
N LYS A 199 31.50 14.59 11.34
CA LYS A 199 30.49 15.30 12.14
C LYS A 199 30.23 16.69 11.54
N THR A 200 29.41 16.76 10.51
CA THR A 200 29.05 18.05 9.86
C THR A 200 27.60 18.48 10.06
N CYS A 201 26.76 17.63 10.64
CA CYS A 201 25.33 17.92 10.82
C CYS A 201 24.84 17.50 12.20
N ASN A 202 23.86 18.23 12.75
CA ASN A 202 23.13 17.88 13.96
C ASN A 202 22.16 16.70 13.71
N MET A 203 22.62 15.66 13.05
CA MET A 203 21.88 14.45 12.72
C MET A 203 22.84 13.27 12.72
N THR A 204 22.35 12.10 13.14
CA THR A 204 23.13 10.86 13.18
C THR A 204 23.77 10.56 11.82
N CYS A 205 25.02 10.14 11.83
CA CYS A 205 25.81 9.89 10.62
C CYS A 205 25.13 8.91 9.67
N GLY A 206 24.46 7.87 10.18
CA GLY A 206 23.72 6.89 9.35
C GLY A 206 22.60 7.53 8.53
N TYR A 207 21.83 8.41 9.14
CA TYR A 207 20.74 9.12 8.45
C TYR A 207 21.25 10.13 7.42
N THR A 208 22.34 10.82 7.73
CA THR A 208 22.96 11.76 6.79
C THR A 208 23.45 11.05 5.55
N ARG A 209 24.14 9.91 5.70
CA ARG A 209 24.62 9.09 4.57
C ARG A 209 23.47 8.53 3.75
N LEU A 210 22.42 8.06 4.42
CA LEU A 210 21.22 7.54 3.75
C LEU A 210 20.55 8.64 2.89
N LEU A 211 20.35 9.84 3.44
CA LEU A 211 19.81 10.98 2.69
C LEU A 211 20.66 11.34 1.48
N GLN A 212 21.98 11.43 1.66
CA GLN A 212 22.90 11.72 0.57
C GLN A 212 22.84 10.66 -0.54
N SER A 213 22.73 9.38 -0.15
CA SER A 213 22.59 8.29 -1.12
C SER A 213 21.28 8.38 -1.90
N ILE A 214 20.15 8.62 -1.21
CA ILE A 214 18.84 8.80 -1.85
C ILE A 214 18.88 10.02 -2.79
N GLN A 215 19.38 11.14 -2.33
CA GLN A 215 19.50 12.37 -3.13
C GLN A 215 20.34 12.14 -4.38
N ARG A 216 21.50 11.50 -4.23
CA ARG A 216 22.39 11.17 -5.35
C ARG A 216 21.65 10.35 -6.42
N ILE A 217 20.89 9.34 -6.03
CA ILE A 217 20.18 8.48 -6.97
C ILE A 217 19.03 9.22 -7.65
N ILE A 218 18.27 10.05 -6.92
CA ILE A 218 17.21 10.88 -7.51
C ILE A 218 17.77 11.73 -8.66
N TYR A 219 18.93 12.38 -8.45
CA TYR A 219 19.55 13.23 -9.47
C TYR A 219 20.25 12.44 -10.59
N GLN A 220 21.02 11.42 -10.25
CA GLN A 220 21.77 10.64 -11.24
C GLN A 220 20.87 9.84 -12.19
N GLU A 221 19.77 9.30 -11.68
CA GLU A 221 18.82 8.52 -12.46
C GLU A 221 17.72 9.36 -13.11
N GLY A 222 17.67 10.67 -12.80
CA GLY A 222 16.73 11.60 -13.41
C GLY A 222 15.28 11.48 -12.87
N PHE A 223 15.14 11.13 -11.60
CA PHE A 223 13.82 11.13 -10.93
C PHE A 223 13.43 12.50 -10.37
N ASP A 224 14.28 13.51 -10.51
CA ASP A 224 13.94 14.89 -10.16
C ASP A 224 12.79 15.40 -11.02
N GLY A 225 11.69 15.79 -10.39
CA GLY A 225 10.49 16.30 -11.06
C GLY A 225 10.67 17.67 -11.71
N SER A 226 11.76 18.37 -11.43
CA SER A 226 12.08 19.68 -12.02
C SER A 226 12.42 19.58 -13.51
N TYR A 227 12.84 18.40 -13.97
CA TYR A 227 13.24 18.15 -15.36
C TYR A 227 12.46 16.99 -15.96
N PRO A 228 12.07 17.08 -17.25
CA PRO A 228 11.43 15.96 -17.92
C PRO A 228 12.43 14.80 -18.05
N GLN A 229 11.98 13.60 -17.73
CA GLN A 229 12.81 12.40 -17.88
C GLN A 229 13.23 12.20 -19.35
N LYS A 230 14.53 12.11 -19.58
CA LYS A 230 15.12 11.93 -20.94
C LYS A 230 14.92 10.51 -21.48
N LYS A 231 14.79 9.52 -20.58
CA LYS A 231 14.58 8.11 -20.88
C LYS A 231 13.11 7.74 -20.71
N GLN A 232 12.81 6.46 -20.85
CA GLN A 232 11.48 5.92 -20.56
C GLN A 232 11.02 6.39 -19.17
N LYS A 233 9.77 6.88 -19.10
CA LYS A 233 9.18 7.34 -17.84
C LYS A 233 9.12 6.19 -16.85
N ASN A 234 9.67 6.39 -15.66
CA ASN A 234 9.75 5.40 -14.61
C ASN A 234 9.60 6.06 -13.23
N ILE A 235 9.41 5.25 -12.20
CA ILE A 235 9.29 5.67 -10.81
C ILE A 235 10.38 4.99 -9.98
N LEU A 236 10.87 5.72 -8.98
CA LEU A 236 11.77 5.17 -7.97
C LEU A 236 10.96 4.73 -6.75
N ARG A 237 11.00 3.44 -6.42
CA ARG A 237 10.48 2.92 -5.16
C ARG A 237 11.59 2.84 -4.13
N ILE A 238 11.41 3.52 -3.01
CA ILE A 238 12.38 3.58 -1.93
C ILE A 238 11.84 2.74 -0.77
N GLY A 239 12.60 1.74 -0.35
CA GLY A 239 12.30 0.92 0.82
C GLY A 239 13.37 1.11 1.89
N ILE A 240 12.96 1.46 3.12
CA ILE A 240 13.85 1.61 4.27
C ILE A 240 13.35 0.72 5.40
N GLN A 241 14.16 -0.26 5.79
CA GLN A 241 13.79 -1.26 6.78
C GLN A 241 14.19 -0.82 8.18
N SER A 242 13.29 -1.00 9.16
CA SER A 242 13.48 -0.83 10.61
C SER A 242 14.18 0.49 10.98
N LEU A 243 13.74 1.57 10.36
CA LEU A 243 14.26 2.91 10.63
C LEU A 243 13.96 3.30 12.09
N GLY A 244 14.89 3.96 12.77
CA GLY A 244 14.76 4.29 14.20
C GLY A 244 15.08 3.12 15.14
N SER A 245 15.53 1.97 14.62
CA SER A 245 16.11 0.94 15.46
C SER A 245 17.53 1.31 15.90
N VAL A 246 17.99 0.70 16.98
CA VAL A 246 19.36 0.87 17.52
C VAL A 246 20.46 0.65 16.46
N LEU A 247 20.19 -0.21 15.48
CA LEU A 247 21.13 -0.52 14.40
C LEU A 247 21.47 0.68 13.51
N TRP A 248 20.56 1.66 13.41
CA TRP A 248 20.81 2.89 12.66
C TRP A 248 21.75 3.84 13.38
N GLY A 249 22.18 3.52 14.60
CA GLY A 249 23.07 4.35 15.41
C GLY A 249 22.35 5.50 16.11
N ASP A 250 21.04 5.42 16.19
CA ASP A 250 20.18 6.37 16.86
C ASP A 250 19.55 5.69 18.07
N ASP A 251 19.98 6.07 19.27
CA ASP A 251 19.44 5.49 20.50
C ASP A 251 18.16 6.23 20.93
N ILE A 252 17.16 6.22 20.07
CA ILE A 252 15.84 6.80 20.35
C ILE A 252 15.17 6.09 21.53
N CYS A 253 15.60 4.85 21.81
CA CYS A 253 15.08 4.07 22.92
C CYS A 253 15.64 4.53 24.26
N CYS A 254 16.83 5.17 24.31
CA CYS A 254 17.46 5.66 25.53
C CYS A 254 17.27 7.17 25.64
N ALA A 255 16.65 7.62 26.73
CA ALA A 255 16.34 9.02 26.99
C ALA A 255 17.58 9.92 27.30
N ASP A 256 18.77 9.33 27.30
CA ASP A 256 19.95 9.97 27.91
C ASP A 256 20.73 10.90 26.97
N ASN A 257 20.42 10.94 25.67
CA ASN A 257 21.17 11.79 24.74
C ASN A 257 20.25 12.80 24.02
N PRO A 258 20.13 14.05 24.51
CA PRO A 258 19.17 15.03 23.97
C PRO A 258 19.49 15.52 22.56
N GLU A 259 20.72 15.36 22.05
CA GLU A 259 21.09 15.83 20.72
C GLU A 259 20.57 14.92 19.60
N ASP A 260 20.45 13.62 19.85
CA ASP A 260 20.06 12.63 18.87
C ASP A 260 18.54 12.40 18.78
N ILE A 261 17.77 12.81 19.79
CA ILE A 261 16.31 12.64 19.86
C ILE A 261 15.59 13.19 18.61
N TYR A 262 16.14 14.21 18.00
CA TYR A 262 15.56 14.85 16.81
C TYR A 262 16.10 14.32 15.47
N SER A 263 17.08 13.44 15.49
CA SER A 263 17.73 12.95 14.26
C SER A 263 16.75 12.27 13.33
N LEU A 264 15.90 11.37 13.84
CA LEU A 264 14.87 10.70 13.05
C LEU A 264 13.86 11.69 12.48
N THR A 265 13.38 12.64 13.26
CA THR A 265 12.40 13.63 12.81
C THR A 265 12.98 14.57 11.77
N LYS A 266 14.25 14.99 11.91
CA LYS A 266 14.97 15.78 10.90
C LYS A 266 15.13 14.98 9.60
N PHE A 267 15.52 13.70 9.72
CA PHE A 267 15.63 12.80 8.58
C PHE A 267 14.30 12.71 7.80
N LEU A 268 13.20 12.42 8.47
CA LEU A 268 11.87 12.31 7.84
C LEU A 268 11.43 13.62 7.20
N TYR A 269 11.70 14.76 7.84
CA TYR A 269 11.37 16.07 7.29
C TYR A 269 12.08 16.32 5.96
N VAL A 270 13.39 16.05 5.90
CA VAL A 270 14.18 16.23 4.67
C VAL A 270 13.78 15.20 3.61
N LEU A 271 13.59 13.94 4.00
CA LEU A 271 13.14 12.89 3.09
C LEU A 271 11.81 13.23 2.45
N ARG A 272 10.85 13.70 3.24
CA ARG A 272 9.54 14.14 2.71
C ARG A 272 9.70 15.26 1.68
N GLY A 273 10.59 16.21 1.91
CA GLY A 273 10.93 17.27 0.95
C GLY A 273 11.46 16.68 -0.38
N LEU A 274 12.41 15.73 -0.31
CA LEU A 274 12.95 15.05 -1.49
C LEU A 274 11.88 14.28 -2.26
N LEU A 275 11.00 13.57 -1.56
CA LEU A 275 9.91 12.82 -2.20
C LEU A 275 8.94 13.74 -2.94
N ARG A 276 8.59 14.90 -2.35
CA ARG A 276 7.68 15.87 -3.00
C ARG A 276 8.21 16.41 -4.32
N MET A 277 9.51 16.47 -4.47
CA MET A 277 10.16 17.01 -5.67
C MET A 277 10.58 15.92 -6.66
N SER A 278 10.32 14.64 -6.36
CA SER A 278 10.80 13.54 -7.18
C SER A 278 9.67 12.60 -7.60
N LEU A 279 9.88 11.91 -8.72
CA LEU A 279 9.02 10.81 -9.18
C LEU A 279 9.36 9.53 -8.39
N SER A 280 9.07 9.55 -7.11
CA SER A 280 9.36 8.46 -6.18
C SER A 280 8.22 8.21 -5.22
N ALA A 281 8.21 7.02 -4.61
CA ALA A 281 7.38 6.71 -3.45
C ALA A 281 8.19 5.90 -2.47
N CYS A 282 7.97 6.15 -1.19
CA CYS A 282 8.76 5.56 -0.12
C CYS A 282 7.90 4.75 0.83
N ILE A 283 8.42 3.57 1.23
CA ILE A 283 7.93 2.78 2.35
C ILE A 283 9.01 2.73 3.41
N ILE A 284 8.61 2.95 4.65
CA ILE A 284 9.50 2.85 5.82
C ILE A 284 8.83 1.95 6.84
N THR A 285 9.58 1.02 7.41
CA THR A 285 9.14 0.30 8.61
C THR A 285 9.83 0.88 9.83
N VAL A 286 9.10 1.00 10.95
CA VAL A 286 9.59 1.57 12.21
C VAL A 286 9.16 0.68 13.36
N PRO A 287 10.07 0.27 14.26
CA PRO A 287 9.75 -0.54 15.44
C PRO A 287 9.11 0.32 16.53
N ALA A 288 7.87 0.79 16.29
CA ALA A 288 7.15 1.71 17.15
C ALA A 288 7.00 1.20 18.59
N HIS A 289 6.87 -0.13 18.76
CA HIS A 289 6.76 -0.79 20.06
C HIS A 289 8.02 -0.68 20.93
N LEU A 290 9.18 -0.40 20.33
CA LEU A 290 10.44 -0.19 21.04
C LEU A 290 10.69 1.28 21.40
N ILE A 291 10.00 2.21 20.76
CA ILE A 291 10.16 3.64 20.99
C ILE A 291 9.29 4.07 22.17
N GLN A 292 9.92 4.29 23.33
CA GLN A 292 9.22 4.65 24.57
C GLN A 292 8.64 6.08 24.54
N ASN A 293 9.29 7.00 23.83
CA ASN A 293 8.87 8.39 23.78
C ASN A 293 7.72 8.61 22.80
N LYS A 294 6.50 8.69 23.31
CA LYS A 294 5.29 8.92 22.53
C LYS A 294 5.32 10.21 21.69
N ALA A 295 5.98 11.26 22.19
CA ALA A 295 6.10 12.52 21.47
C ALA A 295 6.96 12.41 20.21
N ILE A 296 7.95 11.51 20.20
CA ILE A 296 8.74 11.20 19.00
C ILE A 296 7.86 10.47 17.99
N MET A 297 7.13 9.43 18.42
CA MET A 297 6.22 8.70 17.52
C MET A 297 5.14 9.59 16.94
N GLU A 298 4.57 10.49 17.71
CA GLU A 298 3.58 11.45 17.21
C GLU A 298 4.18 12.37 16.14
N ARG A 299 5.41 12.84 16.31
CA ARG A 299 6.12 13.62 15.28
C ARG A 299 6.42 12.80 14.03
N VAL A 300 6.85 11.54 14.20
CA VAL A 300 7.11 10.61 13.10
C VAL A 300 5.82 10.35 12.30
N THR A 301 4.71 10.12 12.99
CA THR A 301 3.37 9.97 12.38
C THR A 301 2.98 11.23 11.61
N ASN A 302 3.12 12.42 12.21
CA ASN A 302 2.75 13.70 11.59
C ASN A 302 3.63 14.05 10.37
N LEU A 303 4.88 13.59 10.34
CA LEU A 303 5.79 13.79 9.21
C LEU A 303 5.56 12.76 8.08
N SER A 304 4.85 11.68 8.35
CA SER A 304 4.49 10.67 7.36
C SER A 304 3.19 11.04 6.64
N ASP A 305 2.98 10.57 5.43
CA ASP A 305 1.77 10.87 4.67
C ASP A 305 0.69 9.81 4.93
N THR A 306 1.09 8.56 4.97
CA THR A 306 0.26 7.41 5.29
C THR A 306 0.90 6.68 6.47
N VAL A 307 0.11 6.30 7.47
CA VAL A 307 0.61 5.54 8.62
C VAL A 307 -0.29 4.36 8.89
N VAL A 308 0.32 3.19 8.92
CA VAL A 308 -0.34 1.89 9.12
C VAL A 308 0.36 1.15 10.25
N GLY A 309 -0.37 0.81 11.32
CA GLY A 309 0.11 -0.01 12.43
C GLY A 309 -0.29 -1.47 12.27
N LEU A 310 0.61 -2.38 12.63
CA LEU A 310 0.36 -3.82 12.63
C LEU A 310 0.37 -4.36 14.05
N GLU A 311 -0.69 -5.04 14.44
CA GLU A 311 -0.81 -5.76 15.70
C GLU A 311 -0.92 -7.26 15.44
N SER A 312 0.16 -8.01 15.69
CA SER A 312 0.17 -9.46 15.54
C SER A 312 -0.50 -10.14 16.75
N PHE A 313 -1.23 -11.22 16.51
CA PHE A 313 -1.79 -12.05 17.58
C PHE A 313 -0.78 -13.04 18.15
N ILE A 314 0.37 -13.24 17.51
CA ILE A 314 1.42 -14.15 17.95
C ILE A 314 1.86 -13.82 19.39
N GLY A 315 1.74 -14.81 20.29
CA GLY A 315 2.07 -14.64 21.70
C GLY A 315 1.08 -13.83 22.53
N SER A 316 -0.12 -13.55 22.01
CA SER A 316 -1.21 -12.90 22.73
C SER A 316 -2.35 -13.90 23.05
N GLU A 317 -3.22 -13.54 23.97
CA GLU A 317 -4.42 -14.34 24.29
C GLU A 317 -5.36 -14.51 23.08
N ARG A 318 -5.28 -13.63 22.11
CA ARG A 318 -6.08 -13.70 20.88
C ARG A 318 -5.65 -14.83 19.95
N GLU A 319 -4.40 -15.27 20.02
CA GLU A 319 -3.89 -16.39 19.22
C GLU A 319 -4.62 -17.72 19.54
N THR A 320 -4.92 -17.93 20.80
CA THR A 320 -5.60 -19.16 21.28
C THR A 320 -7.12 -19.06 21.24
N ASN A 321 -7.65 -17.87 21.05
CA ASN A 321 -9.08 -17.63 21.06
C ASN A 321 -9.74 -18.11 19.76
N PRO A 322 -10.73 -19.03 19.80
CA PRO A 322 -11.41 -19.56 18.64
C PRO A 322 -12.06 -18.49 17.74
N LEU A 323 -12.44 -17.35 18.29
CA LEU A 323 -13.06 -16.24 17.57
C LEU A 323 -12.11 -15.61 16.54
N TYR A 324 -10.80 -15.63 16.81
CA TYR A 324 -9.78 -15.04 15.95
C TYR A 324 -9.01 -16.08 15.14
N LYS A 325 -9.41 -17.35 15.15
CA LYS A 325 -8.71 -18.48 14.52
C LYS A 325 -8.32 -18.23 13.05
N ASP A 326 -9.12 -17.49 12.32
CA ASP A 326 -8.89 -17.24 10.90
C ASP A 326 -7.97 -16.03 10.63
N TYR A 327 -7.63 -15.25 11.64
CA TYR A 327 -6.87 -14.02 11.52
C TYR A 327 -5.53 -14.11 12.26
N GLN A 328 -4.52 -13.46 11.73
CA GLN A 328 -3.19 -13.40 12.32
C GLN A 328 -2.91 -12.10 13.08
N GLY A 329 -3.75 -11.09 12.89
CA GLY A 329 -3.59 -9.82 13.58
C GLY A 329 -4.53 -8.73 13.08
N LEU A 330 -4.40 -7.56 13.67
CA LEU A 330 -5.15 -6.35 13.28
C LEU A 330 -4.26 -5.39 12.52
N ILE A 331 -4.89 -4.59 11.67
CA ILE A 331 -4.25 -3.48 10.97
C ILE A 331 -4.96 -2.17 11.34
N HIS A 332 -4.18 -1.20 11.76
CA HIS A 332 -4.66 0.10 12.18
C HIS A 332 -4.22 1.15 11.18
N VAL A 333 -5.14 1.82 10.52
CA VAL A 333 -4.84 2.94 9.64
C VAL A 333 -4.93 4.22 10.47
N HIS A 334 -3.77 4.74 10.88
CA HIS A 334 -3.70 5.94 11.71
C HIS A 334 -3.84 7.22 10.88
N GLN A 335 -3.29 7.21 9.67
CA GLN A 335 -3.30 8.38 8.81
C GLN A 335 -3.36 8.00 7.34
N ILE A 336 -4.17 8.75 6.58
CA ILE A 336 -4.23 8.71 5.11
C ILE A 336 -3.86 10.11 4.59
N PRO A 337 -3.13 10.24 3.46
CA PRO A 337 -2.67 11.52 2.98
C PRO A 337 -3.82 12.42 2.52
N ARG A 338 -3.78 13.68 2.93
CA ARG A 338 -4.70 14.73 2.46
C ARG A 338 -4.12 15.38 1.21
N LEU A 339 -4.27 14.70 0.08
CA LEU A 339 -3.72 15.17 -1.19
C LEU A 339 -4.81 15.89 -1.98
N ASN A 340 -4.61 17.20 -2.22
CA ASN A 340 -5.51 18.02 -3.02
C ASN A 340 -7.00 17.95 -2.60
N SER A 341 -7.27 17.60 -1.35
CA SER A 341 -8.60 17.54 -0.76
C SER A 341 -8.59 18.11 0.64
N LEU A 342 -9.58 18.94 0.94
CA LEU A 342 -9.81 19.45 2.30
C LEU A 342 -10.49 18.40 3.19
N ILE A 343 -11.17 17.42 2.59
CA ILE A 343 -11.88 16.36 3.28
C ILE A 343 -11.01 15.10 3.20
N CYS A 344 -10.62 14.59 4.34
CA CYS A 344 -9.98 13.29 4.46
C CYS A 344 -11.07 12.29 4.84
N ASP A 345 -11.44 11.43 3.91
CA ASP A 345 -12.23 10.24 4.23
C ASP A 345 -11.29 9.26 4.98
N VAL A 346 -11.10 9.49 6.26
CA VAL A 346 -10.58 8.44 7.12
C VAL A 346 -11.63 7.35 7.11
N SER A 347 -11.31 6.22 6.52
CA SER A 347 -12.20 5.06 6.52
C SER A 347 -12.59 4.80 7.97
N GLY A 348 -13.88 4.97 8.28
CA GLY A 348 -14.41 4.76 9.63
C GLY A 348 -14.37 3.29 10.09
N THR A 349 -13.71 2.43 9.32
CA THR A 349 -13.50 1.01 9.63
C THR A 349 -12.29 0.86 10.53
N LYS A 350 -12.58 0.80 11.84
CA LYS A 350 -11.54 0.51 12.85
C LYS A 350 -11.23 -0.99 12.97
N ASP A 351 -12.09 -1.85 12.42
CA ASP A 351 -12.01 -3.31 12.59
C ASP A 351 -11.46 -3.98 11.35
N LEU A 352 -10.20 -3.67 11.02
CA LEU A 352 -9.48 -4.32 9.95
C LEU A 352 -8.56 -5.40 10.51
N ALA A 353 -8.67 -6.61 9.97
CA ALA A 353 -7.82 -7.74 10.32
C ALA A 353 -7.06 -8.22 9.09
N PHE A 354 -5.88 -8.74 9.30
CA PHE A 354 -5.15 -9.39 8.24
C PHE A 354 -5.14 -10.91 8.42
N ARG A 355 -5.14 -11.58 7.27
CA ARG A 355 -5.23 -13.02 7.15
C ARG A 355 -4.17 -13.52 6.18
N LEU A 356 -3.39 -14.47 6.63
CA LEU A 356 -2.45 -15.21 5.80
C LEU A 356 -3.00 -16.61 5.55
N LYS A 357 -3.63 -16.81 4.40
CA LYS A 357 -4.24 -18.09 4.04
C LYS A 357 -3.37 -18.79 3.00
N ARG A 358 -2.74 -19.91 3.39
CA ARG A 358 -1.81 -20.70 2.56
C ARG A 358 -0.67 -19.84 2.00
N LYS A 359 -0.96 -19.09 0.94
CA LYS A 359 0.02 -18.36 0.13
C LYS A 359 -0.32 -16.88 -0.01
N LEU A 360 -1.55 -16.49 0.29
CA LEU A 360 -2.09 -15.16 0.03
C LEU A 360 -2.30 -14.40 1.33
N PHE A 361 -1.74 -13.21 1.39
CA PHE A 361 -2.00 -12.25 2.45
C PHE A 361 -3.14 -11.32 2.04
N THR A 362 -4.16 -11.19 2.88
CA THR A 362 -5.32 -10.32 2.64
C THR A 362 -5.67 -9.49 3.86
N ILE A 363 -6.22 -8.31 3.63
CA ILE A 363 -6.79 -7.45 4.67
C ILE A 363 -8.30 -7.45 4.46
N GLU A 364 -9.03 -7.75 5.52
CA GLU A 364 -10.49 -7.90 5.53
C GLU A 364 -11.06 -7.17 6.74
N ARG A 365 -12.36 -6.88 6.73
CA ARG A 365 -13.05 -6.48 7.96
C ARG A 365 -13.13 -7.67 8.90
N LEU A 366 -12.86 -7.43 10.17
CA LEU A 366 -12.98 -8.46 11.20
C LEU A 366 -14.46 -8.88 11.34
N HIS A 367 -14.73 -10.12 11.00
CA HIS A 367 -16.03 -10.74 11.18
C HIS A 367 -15.97 -11.69 12.38
N LEU A 368 -16.53 -11.23 13.51
CA LEU A 368 -16.72 -12.10 14.65
C LEU A 368 -18.10 -12.75 14.57
N PRO A 369 -18.24 -14.04 14.92
CA PRO A 369 -19.54 -14.68 15.01
C PRO A 369 -20.39 -13.93 16.05
N PRO A 370 -21.71 -13.84 15.86
CA PRO A 370 -22.59 -13.22 16.84
C PRO A 370 -22.46 -13.93 18.20
N ASP A 371 -22.43 -13.13 19.25
CA ASP A 371 -22.30 -13.65 20.61
C ASP A 371 -23.58 -14.41 20.97
N LEU A 372 -23.48 -15.74 21.09
CA LEU A 372 -24.62 -16.61 21.43
C LEU A 372 -25.13 -16.39 22.88
N SER A 373 -24.34 -15.67 23.70
CA SER A 373 -24.76 -15.32 25.08
C SER A 373 -25.97 -14.41 25.13
N ASP A 374 -26.19 -13.55 24.14
CA ASP A 374 -27.36 -12.67 24.07
C ASP A 374 -28.67 -13.40 23.76
N THR A 375 -28.60 -14.59 23.14
CA THR A 375 -29.81 -15.40 22.89
C THR A 375 -30.29 -16.14 24.10
N VAL A 376 -29.43 -16.46 25.05
CA VAL A 376 -29.80 -17.12 26.32
C VAL A 376 -30.44 -16.14 27.30
N SER A 377 -30.04 -14.85 27.25
CA SER A 377 -30.65 -13.81 28.13
C SER A 377 -32.06 -13.41 27.74
N ARG A 378 -32.50 -13.66 26.50
CA ARG A 378 -33.88 -13.34 26.07
C ARG A 378 -34.90 -14.39 26.47
N SER A 379 -34.51 -15.66 26.61
CA SER A 379 -35.42 -16.72 27.10
C SER A 379 -35.67 -16.63 28.61
N SER A 380 -34.70 -16.11 29.40
CA SER A 380 -34.87 -15.96 30.86
C SER A 380 -35.76 -14.77 31.30
N LYS A 381 -35.99 -13.79 30.41
CA LYS A 381 -36.88 -12.67 30.72
C LYS A 381 -38.37 -13.00 30.52
N GLN A 382 -38.69 -14.04 29.75
CA GLN A 382 -40.08 -14.48 29.61
C GLN A 382 -40.55 -15.34 30.78
N ASP A 383 -39.67 -16.13 31.40
CA ASP A 383 -40.02 -16.96 32.57
C ASP A 383 -40.18 -16.17 33.87
N LEU A 384 -39.55 -14.97 33.95
CA LEU A 384 -39.72 -14.06 35.11
C LEU A 384 -41.00 -13.23 35.05
N ALA A 385 -41.64 -13.11 33.90
CA ALA A 385 -42.90 -12.38 33.75
C ALA A 385 -44.13 -13.19 34.19
N GLU A 386 -44.06 -14.53 34.22
CA GLU A 386 -45.13 -15.38 34.74
C GLU A 386 -45.10 -15.58 36.26
N SER A 387 -43.90 -15.46 36.88
CA SER A 387 -43.76 -15.60 38.36
C SER A 387 -44.25 -14.38 39.15
N THR A 388 -44.41 -13.22 38.52
CA THR A 388 -44.84 -11.98 39.19
C THR A 388 -46.36 -11.77 39.21
N LYS A 389 -47.14 -12.64 38.53
CA LYS A 389 -48.61 -12.56 38.54
C LYS A 389 -49.28 -13.24 39.74
N LEU A 390 -48.54 -13.94 40.59
CA LEU A 390 -49.02 -14.67 41.72
C LEU A 390 -48.87 -13.97 43.11
N LEU A 391 -48.24 -12.77 43.12
CA LEU A 391 -47.95 -12.05 44.38
C LEU A 391 -48.56 -10.64 44.48
N SER A 392 -49.55 -10.27 43.68
CA SER A 392 -50.27 -8.99 43.85
C SER A 392 -51.69 -9.13 44.34
N SER A 393 -51.80 -9.62 45.56
CA SER A 393 -53.02 -9.37 46.37
C SER A 393 -52.57 -9.03 47.78
N GLY A 394 -52.52 -7.74 48.11
CA GLY A 394 -52.28 -7.29 49.47
C GLY A 394 -51.76 -5.88 49.60
N CYS A 395 -52.66 -4.93 49.76
CA CYS A 395 -52.58 -3.67 50.54
C CYS A 395 -51.40 -2.75 50.43
N GLY A 396 -51.58 -1.54 49.91
CA GLY A 396 -51.70 -0.41 50.82
C GLY A 396 -50.61 0.64 50.70
N ALA A 397 -51.00 1.81 50.24
CA ALA A 397 -50.65 3.13 50.74
C ALA A 397 -49.27 3.78 50.44
N MET A 398 -49.42 4.93 49.79
CA MET A 398 -48.72 6.22 50.02
C MET A 398 -47.21 6.34 49.71
N ALA A 399 -46.80 7.15 48.81
CA ALA A 399 -46.50 8.58 48.85
C ALA A 399 -45.39 8.97 47.78
N ILE A 400 -45.74 9.89 46.94
CA ILE A 400 -45.05 11.16 46.54
C ILE A 400 -43.55 11.16 46.42
N GLY A 401 -43.08 11.52 45.24
CA GLY A 401 -41.73 12.02 45.04
C GLY A 401 -41.41 12.31 43.56
N LYS A 402 -41.54 13.55 43.19
CA LYS A 402 -41.29 14.24 41.92
C LYS A 402 -39.82 14.24 41.45
N LYS A 403 -39.70 14.34 40.10
CA LYS A 403 -38.66 15.09 39.33
C LYS A 403 -37.29 14.39 39.15
N HIS A 404 -36.66 14.40 38.00
CA HIS A 404 -36.37 15.45 37.02
C HIS A 404 -36.01 14.82 35.68
N LEU A 405 -36.54 15.37 34.63
CA LEU A 405 -36.03 15.29 33.24
C LEU A 405 -34.87 16.25 33.16
N ASP A 406 -33.79 15.85 32.50
CA ASP A 406 -32.97 16.73 31.67
C ASP A 406 -32.21 15.91 30.61
N PHE A 407 -32.27 16.39 29.48
CA PHE A 407 -31.79 16.41 28.11
C PHE A 407 -30.53 15.60 27.80
#